data_1179030568ebb16cd0be76bcb11eb0ae
#
_entry.id   1179030568ebb16cd0be76bcb11eb0ae
#
_cell.length_a   1.000
_cell.length_b   1.000
_cell.length_c   1.000
_cell.angle_alpha   90.00
_cell.angle_beta   90.00
_cell.angle_gamma   90.00
#
_symmetry.space_group_name_H-M   'P 1'
#
loop_
_entity.id
_entity.type
_entity.pdbx_description
1 polymer ?
#
loop_
_entity_poly.entity_id
_entity_poly.type
_entity_poly.pdbx_seq_one_letter_code
_entity_poly.pdbx_strand_id
1 'polypeptide(L)'
;MTLNRIDAHFVAAGKYHDIDFARLEVLKLLAEFPHIRTTVAHDYADTARLDECAFLISYTCDLLPTEAETIAIRAWIERGGRWLALHGTNSILEFTEGGVATPERRRDAMELLGTQFKAHPPIGPFHVEVVERDHALTSGIDDFDVIDELYLSKTLSPIRVLMQTRFTGEATGFVDADWSDAVVPILYMRDVGAGQILYNTLGHCRGHFDVPTLQPFYDHPERCAWNYPVYYDLLRRSLRWAMGC
;
A
#
# COMPACT_ATOMS: atom_id res chain seq x y z
N MET A 1 22.05 -24.56 11.03
CA MET A 1 20.58 -24.63 11.11
C MET A 1 20.05 -24.53 9.70
N THR A 2 19.29 -25.51 9.25
CA THR A 2 18.57 -25.41 7.97
C THR A 2 17.47 -24.38 8.15
N LEU A 3 17.52 -23.27 7.43
CA LEU A 3 16.43 -22.30 7.40
C LEU A 3 15.20 -22.97 6.76
N ASN A 4 14.07 -22.95 7.44
CA ASN A 4 12.82 -23.41 6.85
C ASN A 4 12.42 -22.43 5.74
N ARG A 5 12.01 -22.95 4.58
CA ARG A 5 11.52 -22.15 3.47
C ARG A 5 10.22 -21.46 3.88
N ILE A 6 10.13 -20.17 3.54
CA ILE A 6 8.92 -19.34 3.66
C ILE A 6 8.44 -19.02 2.24
N ASP A 7 7.20 -19.30 1.93
CA ASP A 7 6.59 -18.94 0.66
C ASP A 7 5.83 -17.61 0.83
N ALA A 8 6.05 -16.68 -0.10
CA ALA A 8 5.38 -15.40 -0.21
C ALA A 8 4.62 -15.30 -1.53
N HIS A 9 3.44 -14.70 -1.51
CA HIS A 9 2.70 -14.36 -2.71
C HIS A 9 2.70 -12.85 -2.90
N PHE A 10 3.11 -12.36 -4.09
CA PHE A 10 3.20 -10.94 -4.38
C PHE A 10 2.35 -10.58 -5.61
N VAL A 11 1.27 -9.85 -5.39
CA VAL A 11 0.43 -9.27 -6.44
C VAL A 11 0.96 -7.89 -6.78
N ALA A 12 1.50 -7.72 -8.00
CA ALA A 12 2.04 -6.44 -8.47
C ALA A 12 1.49 -6.14 -9.86
N ALA A 13 0.47 -5.28 -9.93
CA ALA A 13 -0.25 -4.98 -11.16
C ALA A 13 -1.14 -3.73 -11.03
N GLY A 14 -1.74 -3.31 -12.11
CA GLY A 14 -2.69 -2.19 -12.15
C GLY A 14 -2.25 -1.09 -13.08
N LYS A 15 -2.66 0.15 -12.78
CA LYS A 15 -2.51 1.31 -13.66
C LYS A 15 -1.86 2.49 -12.94
N TYR A 16 -1.46 3.50 -13.70
CA TYR A 16 -1.02 4.83 -13.24
C TYR A 16 0.29 4.88 -12.46
N HIS A 17 0.93 3.75 -12.24
CA HIS A 17 2.17 3.60 -11.49
C HIS A 17 3.19 2.76 -12.25
N ASP A 18 4.47 2.99 -12.02
CA ASP A 18 5.55 2.15 -12.51
C ASP A 18 5.60 0.84 -11.69
N ILE A 19 4.66 -0.06 -12.02
CA ILE A 19 4.49 -1.34 -11.33
C ILE A 19 5.76 -2.18 -11.42
N ASP A 20 6.47 -2.13 -12.54
CA ASP A 20 7.68 -2.93 -12.75
C ASP A 20 8.84 -2.44 -11.87
N PHE A 21 8.98 -1.12 -11.70
CA PHE A 21 9.94 -0.57 -10.76
C PHE A 21 9.63 -0.98 -9.33
N ALA A 22 8.39 -0.77 -8.85
CA ALA A 22 8.00 -1.15 -7.50
C ALA A 22 8.16 -2.66 -7.25
N ARG A 23 7.76 -3.48 -8.23
CA ARG A 23 7.95 -4.94 -8.19
C ARG A 23 9.42 -5.31 -8.03
N LEU A 24 10.30 -4.71 -8.82
CA LEU A 24 11.74 -4.96 -8.77
C LEU A 24 12.32 -4.59 -7.41
N GLU A 25 11.97 -3.42 -6.87
CA GLU A 25 12.47 -2.97 -5.57
C GLU A 25 12.00 -3.88 -4.42
N VAL A 26 10.74 -4.27 -4.40
CA VAL A 26 10.21 -5.21 -3.40
C VAL A 26 10.88 -6.59 -3.53
N LEU A 27 11.10 -7.09 -4.76
CA LEU A 27 11.80 -8.36 -4.98
C LEU A 27 13.26 -8.32 -4.52
N LYS A 28 13.97 -7.19 -4.69
CA LYS A 28 15.32 -7.00 -4.14
C LYS A 28 15.33 -7.10 -2.62
N LEU A 29 14.35 -6.49 -1.95
CA LEU A 29 14.22 -6.58 -0.49
C LEU A 29 13.88 -8.00 -0.02
N LEU A 30 13.01 -8.71 -0.72
CA LEU A 30 12.72 -10.12 -0.44
C LEU A 30 13.97 -11.01 -0.63
N ALA A 31 14.80 -10.70 -1.63
CA ALA A 31 16.07 -11.44 -1.88
C ALA A 31 17.13 -11.24 -0.78
N GLU A 32 16.99 -10.25 0.11
CA GLU A 32 17.82 -10.13 1.31
C GLU A 32 17.59 -11.31 2.28
N PHE A 33 16.49 -12.05 2.13
CA PHE A 33 16.11 -13.20 2.95
C PHE A 33 16.20 -14.50 2.14
N PRO A 34 17.32 -15.23 2.16
CA PRO A 34 17.59 -16.35 1.25
C PRO A 34 16.66 -17.56 1.43
N HIS A 35 15.84 -17.58 2.48
CA HIS A 35 14.87 -18.64 2.75
C HIS A 35 13.46 -18.29 2.25
N ILE A 36 13.25 -17.11 1.67
CA ILE A 36 11.97 -16.74 1.06
C ILE A 36 11.93 -17.19 -0.40
N ARG A 37 10.85 -17.85 -0.76
CA ARG A 37 10.45 -18.07 -2.15
C ARG A 37 9.24 -17.22 -2.48
N THR A 38 9.35 -16.36 -3.49
CA THR A 38 8.27 -15.47 -3.91
C THR A 38 7.63 -15.96 -5.19
N THR A 39 6.30 -16.03 -5.21
CA THR A 39 5.49 -16.15 -6.42
C THR A 39 4.90 -14.78 -6.74
N VAL A 40 5.08 -14.29 -7.96
CA VAL A 40 4.53 -13.02 -8.43
C VAL A 40 3.29 -13.27 -9.29
N ALA A 41 2.24 -12.49 -9.06
CA ALA A 41 1.00 -12.51 -9.82
C ALA A 41 0.60 -11.12 -10.31
N HIS A 42 -0.27 -11.06 -11.32
CA HIS A 42 -0.82 -9.83 -11.89
C HIS A 42 -2.27 -9.58 -11.49
N ASP A 43 -2.84 -10.44 -10.67
CA ASP A 43 -4.19 -10.34 -10.12
C ASP A 43 -4.30 -11.14 -8.82
N TYR A 44 -5.49 -11.18 -8.24
CA TYR A 44 -5.78 -11.92 -7.02
C TYR A 44 -6.43 -13.30 -7.26
N ALA A 45 -6.42 -13.80 -8.50
CA ALA A 45 -7.19 -14.99 -8.88
C ALA A 45 -6.68 -16.29 -8.25
N ASP A 46 -5.37 -16.41 -8.00
CA ASP A 46 -4.77 -17.61 -7.39
C ASP A 46 -4.92 -17.60 -5.85
N THR A 47 -6.16 -17.61 -5.38
CA THR A 47 -6.45 -17.66 -3.93
C THR A 47 -6.03 -18.96 -3.27
N ALA A 48 -5.93 -20.07 -4.02
CA ALA A 48 -5.44 -21.34 -3.50
C ALA A 48 -3.98 -21.27 -3.06
N ARG A 49 -3.19 -20.40 -3.69
CA ARG A 49 -1.80 -20.12 -3.31
C ARG A 49 -1.66 -19.58 -1.90
N LEU A 50 -2.67 -18.87 -1.38
CA LEU A 50 -2.62 -18.29 -0.04
C LEU A 50 -2.46 -19.36 1.05
N ASP A 51 -3.05 -20.54 0.89
CA ASP A 51 -2.93 -21.62 1.86
C ASP A 51 -1.50 -22.22 1.91
N GLU A 52 -0.69 -21.98 0.88
CA GLU A 52 0.73 -22.40 0.81
C GLU A 52 1.69 -21.30 1.24
N CYS A 53 1.22 -20.06 1.43
CA CYS A 53 2.04 -18.89 1.69
C CYS A 53 1.94 -18.43 3.15
N ALA A 54 3.06 -17.95 3.69
CA ALA A 54 3.10 -17.32 5.00
C ALA A 54 2.51 -15.91 4.96
N PHE A 55 2.64 -15.20 3.83
CA PHE A 55 2.14 -13.84 3.69
C PHE A 55 1.85 -13.46 2.24
N LEU A 56 0.94 -12.49 2.09
CA LEU A 56 0.58 -11.82 0.86
C LEU A 56 1.22 -10.42 0.86
N ILE A 57 1.75 -10.01 -0.28
CA ILE A 57 2.11 -8.61 -0.56
C ILE A 57 1.25 -8.12 -1.72
N SER A 58 0.83 -6.87 -1.69
CA SER A 58 0.24 -6.20 -2.86
C SER A 58 0.84 -4.83 -3.09
N TYR A 59 1.19 -4.54 -4.33
CA TYR A 59 1.43 -3.21 -4.88
C TYR A 59 0.56 -3.08 -6.11
N THR A 60 -0.66 -2.59 -5.92
CA THR A 60 -1.66 -2.49 -6.99
C THR A 60 -2.27 -1.10 -7.02
N CYS A 61 -2.82 -0.70 -8.17
CA CYS A 61 -3.62 0.50 -8.30
C CYS A 61 -4.69 0.27 -9.35
N ASP A 62 -5.92 0.69 -9.08
CA ASP A 62 -7.11 0.44 -9.93
C ASP A 62 -7.31 -1.06 -10.23
N LEU A 63 -6.93 -1.90 -9.30
CA LEU A 63 -7.08 -3.35 -9.34
C LEU A 63 -7.45 -3.88 -7.96
N LEU A 64 -8.63 -4.46 -7.85
CA LEU A 64 -9.15 -5.06 -6.62
C LEU A 64 -9.48 -6.54 -6.82
N PRO A 65 -9.43 -7.34 -5.75
CA PRO A 65 -9.95 -8.70 -5.81
C PRO A 65 -11.46 -8.70 -6.10
N THR A 66 -11.94 -9.70 -6.81
CA THR A 66 -13.37 -9.99 -6.98
C THR A 66 -14.01 -10.33 -5.63
N GLU A 67 -15.34 -10.44 -5.59
CA GLU A 67 -16.05 -10.81 -4.34
C GLU A 67 -15.59 -12.16 -3.80
N ALA A 68 -15.49 -13.15 -4.68
CA ALA A 68 -15.04 -14.48 -4.31
C ALA A 68 -13.59 -14.47 -3.80
N GLU A 69 -12.71 -13.73 -4.45
CA GLU A 69 -11.30 -13.56 -4.03
C GLU A 69 -11.22 -12.82 -2.70
N THR A 70 -12.03 -11.75 -2.50
CA THR A 70 -12.08 -11.02 -1.23
C THR A 70 -12.52 -11.92 -0.08
N ILE A 71 -13.54 -12.76 -0.30
CA ILE A 71 -13.99 -13.77 0.68
C ILE A 71 -12.86 -14.74 1.02
N ALA A 72 -12.16 -15.25 0.01
CA ALA A 72 -11.06 -16.21 0.20
C ALA A 72 -9.89 -15.57 0.95
N ILE A 73 -9.47 -14.35 0.56
CA ILE A 73 -8.40 -13.59 1.23
C ILE A 73 -8.78 -13.31 2.68
N ARG A 74 -10.01 -12.85 2.94
CA ARG A 74 -10.52 -12.61 4.30
C ARG A 74 -10.44 -13.87 5.15
N ALA A 75 -10.97 -14.98 4.65
CA ALA A 75 -10.96 -16.26 5.35
C ALA A 75 -9.54 -16.74 5.65
N TRP A 76 -8.59 -16.53 4.72
CA TRP A 76 -7.18 -16.83 4.95
C TRP A 76 -6.56 -15.94 6.04
N ILE A 77 -6.83 -14.63 6.02
CA ILE A 77 -6.36 -13.71 7.09
C ILE A 77 -6.97 -14.11 8.43
N GLU A 78 -8.27 -14.38 8.50
CA GLU A 78 -8.96 -14.79 9.73
C GLU A 78 -8.33 -16.03 10.39
N ARG A 79 -7.67 -16.91 9.61
CA ARG A 79 -6.91 -18.06 10.11
C ARG A 79 -5.46 -17.75 10.49
N GLY A 80 -5.03 -16.50 10.44
CA GLY A 80 -3.70 -16.06 10.85
C GLY A 80 -2.81 -15.55 9.71
N GLY A 81 -3.33 -15.45 8.49
CA GLY A 81 -2.61 -14.88 7.34
C GLY A 81 -2.21 -13.43 7.56
N ARG A 82 -1.14 -13.00 6.91
CA ARG A 82 -0.63 -11.63 6.99
C ARG A 82 -0.58 -11.00 5.61
N TRP A 83 -1.21 -9.85 5.47
CA TRP A 83 -1.22 -9.10 4.21
C TRP A 83 -0.47 -7.77 4.38
N LEU A 84 0.64 -7.61 3.66
CA LEU A 84 1.33 -6.35 3.49
C LEU A 84 0.79 -5.64 2.25
N ALA A 85 -0.04 -4.61 2.45
CA ALA A 85 -0.59 -3.77 1.40
C ALA A 85 0.26 -2.51 1.23
N LEU A 86 0.59 -2.16 0.00
CA LEU A 86 1.45 -1.03 -0.33
C LEU A 86 0.72 -0.04 -1.22
N HIS A 87 0.93 1.25 -0.96
CA HIS A 87 0.55 2.41 -1.76
C HIS A 87 -0.87 2.33 -2.36
N GLY A 88 -0.96 2.13 -3.68
CA GLY A 88 -2.21 2.18 -4.45
C GLY A 88 -3.20 1.03 -4.23
N THR A 89 -2.93 0.10 -3.31
CA THR A 89 -3.74 -1.11 -3.12
C THR A 89 -5.21 -0.83 -2.76
N ASN A 90 -5.54 0.31 -2.15
CA ASN A 90 -6.91 0.72 -1.82
C ASN A 90 -7.51 1.73 -2.82
N SER A 91 -6.90 1.86 -4.00
CA SER A 91 -7.35 2.83 -5.01
C SER A 91 -8.21 2.17 -6.08
N ILE A 92 -9.33 2.82 -6.40
CA ILE A 92 -10.12 2.56 -7.60
C ILE A 92 -10.54 3.90 -8.18
N LEU A 93 -10.34 4.08 -9.48
CA LEU A 93 -10.46 5.37 -10.12
C LEU A 93 -11.46 5.34 -11.28
N GLU A 94 -12.19 6.43 -11.44
CA GLU A 94 -13.06 6.67 -12.58
C GLU A 94 -12.91 8.12 -13.05
N PHE A 95 -12.55 8.30 -14.30
CA PHE A 95 -12.47 9.65 -14.90
C PHE A 95 -13.85 10.10 -15.31
N THR A 96 -14.29 11.24 -14.77
CA THR A 96 -15.60 11.86 -15.02
C THR A 96 -15.42 13.29 -15.53
N GLU A 97 -16.52 13.93 -15.99
CA GLU A 97 -16.49 15.36 -16.35
C GLU A 97 -16.15 16.25 -15.13
N GLY A 98 -16.47 15.82 -13.91
CA GLY A 98 -16.19 16.54 -12.66
C GLY A 98 -14.80 16.28 -12.07
N GLY A 99 -13.96 15.49 -12.72
CA GLY A 99 -12.63 15.10 -12.23
C GLY A 99 -12.51 13.60 -11.98
N VAL A 100 -11.47 13.22 -11.26
CA VAL A 100 -11.23 11.83 -10.88
C VAL A 100 -12.13 11.48 -9.69
N ALA A 101 -13.04 10.54 -9.90
CA ALA A 101 -13.88 9.96 -8.86
C ALA A 101 -13.29 8.66 -8.33
N THR A 102 -13.61 8.33 -7.09
CA THR A 102 -13.24 7.07 -6.44
C THR A 102 -14.51 6.32 -6.02
N PRO A 103 -15.16 5.60 -6.96
CA PRO A 103 -16.44 4.99 -6.71
C PRO A 103 -16.36 3.91 -5.62
N GLU A 104 -17.45 3.78 -4.85
CA GLU A 104 -17.54 2.75 -3.80
C GLU A 104 -17.82 1.35 -4.40
N ARG A 105 -17.06 0.97 -5.42
CA ARG A 105 -17.06 -0.39 -5.96
C ARG A 105 -16.25 -1.28 -5.02
N ARG A 106 -16.65 -2.54 -4.88
CA ARG A 106 -15.92 -3.51 -4.04
C ARG A 106 -15.66 -2.98 -2.63
N ARG A 107 -16.72 -2.43 -2.03
CA ARG A 107 -16.68 -1.93 -0.66
C ARG A 107 -16.18 -2.98 0.34
N ASP A 108 -16.52 -4.24 0.13
CA ASP A 108 -16.06 -5.39 0.91
C ASP A 108 -14.52 -5.53 0.95
N ALA A 109 -13.85 -5.33 -0.19
CA ALA A 109 -12.38 -5.33 -0.27
C ALA A 109 -11.78 -4.09 0.42
N MET A 110 -12.40 -2.91 0.26
CA MET A 110 -11.94 -1.68 0.92
C MET A 110 -12.14 -1.74 2.44
N GLU A 111 -13.27 -2.28 2.90
CA GLU A 111 -13.50 -2.54 4.33
C GLU A 111 -12.53 -3.57 4.89
N LEU A 112 -12.11 -4.56 4.10
CA LEU A 112 -11.06 -5.51 4.48
C LEU A 112 -9.73 -4.80 4.66
N LEU A 113 -9.33 -3.94 3.73
CA LEU A 113 -8.10 -3.12 3.82
C LEU A 113 -8.17 -2.07 4.94
N GLY A 114 -9.36 -1.64 5.33
CA GLY A 114 -9.60 -0.66 6.39
C GLY A 114 -9.83 0.77 5.90
N THR A 115 -9.32 1.12 4.73
CA THR A 115 -9.47 2.45 4.11
C THR A 115 -9.77 2.35 2.63
N GLN A 116 -10.32 3.44 2.08
CA GLN A 116 -10.43 3.65 0.64
C GLN A 116 -9.80 4.99 0.27
N PHE A 117 -8.90 4.99 -0.71
CA PHE A 117 -8.36 6.18 -1.34
C PHE A 117 -9.50 7.04 -1.91
N LYS A 118 -9.40 8.36 -1.72
CA LYS A 118 -10.38 9.33 -2.22
C LYS A 118 -9.75 10.37 -3.12
N ALA A 119 -8.59 10.86 -2.76
CA ALA A 119 -7.90 11.92 -3.50
C ALA A 119 -6.43 12.00 -3.06
N HIS A 120 -5.64 12.78 -3.78
CA HIS A 120 -4.34 13.26 -3.35
C HIS A 120 -4.11 14.69 -3.82
N PRO A 121 -3.43 15.55 -3.04
CA PRO A 121 -2.91 16.81 -3.55
C PRO A 121 -1.80 16.55 -4.57
N PRO A 122 -1.29 17.57 -5.30
CA PRO A 122 -0.09 17.42 -6.10
C PRO A 122 1.05 16.79 -5.29
N ILE A 123 1.85 15.93 -5.94
CA ILE A 123 3.03 15.33 -5.31
C ILE A 123 3.89 16.44 -4.70
N GLY A 124 4.23 16.30 -3.44
CA GLY A 124 4.96 17.31 -2.70
C GLY A 124 5.47 16.83 -1.35
N PRO A 125 6.20 17.70 -0.63
CA PRO A 125 6.70 17.38 0.70
C PRO A 125 5.59 17.40 1.75
N PHE A 126 5.63 16.45 2.66
CA PHE A 126 4.82 16.45 3.88
C PHE A 126 5.56 15.82 5.05
N HIS A 127 5.16 16.18 6.25
CA HIS A 127 5.72 15.67 7.50
C HIS A 127 4.99 14.41 7.92
N VAL A 128 5.72 13.37 8.30
CA VAL A 128 5.20 12.12 8.85
C VAL A 128 5.49 12.07 10.35
N GLU A 129 4.44 11.98 11.15
CA GLU A 129 4.50 11.82 12.60
C GLU A 129 4.46 10.33 12.96
N VAL A 130 5.40 9.89 13.80
CA VAL A 130 5.41 8.55 14.39
C VAL A 130 4.52 8.56 15.64
N VAL A 131 3.33 7.96 15.54
CA VAL A 131 2.32 7.94 16.61
C VAL A 131 2.66 6.90 17.68
N GLU A 132 3.02 5.69 17.25
CA GLU A 132 3.38 4.60 18.16
C GLU A 132 4.89 4.34 18.13
N ARG A 133 5.64 5.03 18.97
CA ARG A 133 7.12 5.01 18.98
C ARG A 133 7.74 3.73 19.52
N ASP A 134 7.01 2.98 20.32
CA ASP A 134 7.48 1.73 20.95
C ASP A 134 7.10 0.48 20.16
N HIS A 135 6.36 0.62 19.05
CA HIS A 135 5.96 -0.50 18.22
C HIS A 135 7.16 -1.04 17.42
N ALA A 136 7.29 -2.35 17.23
CA ALA A 136 8.44 -2.96 16.54
C ALA A 136 8.67 -2.43 15.12
N LEU A 137 7.60 -2.01 14.42
CA LEU A 137 7.70 -1.43 13.08
C LEU A 137 8.25 0.00 13.07
N THR A 138 8.13 0.74 14.17
CA THR A 138 8.40 2.19 14.23
C THR A 138 9.47 2.56 15.25
N SER A 139 9.81 1.66 16.16
CA SER A 139 10.79 1.90 17.22
C SER A 139 12.12 2.38 16.65
N GLY A 140 12.62 3.51 17.19
CA GLY A 140 13.86 4.14 16.74
C GLY A 140 13.77 4.87 15.40
N ILE A 141 12.56 5.06 14.86
CA ILE A 141 12.31 5.97 13.73
C ILE A 141 11.79 7.28 14.32
N ASP A 142 12.46 8.37 14.01
CA ASP A 142 11.99 9.72 14.33
C ASP A 142 10.95 10.19 13.31
N ASP A 143 10.22 11.27 13.62
CA ASP A 143 9.39 11.95 12.64
C ASP A 143 10.26 12.42 11.47
N PHE A 144 9.72 12.38 10.26
CA PHE A 144 10.49 12.69 9.06
C PHE A 144 9.67 13.40 8.00
N ASP A 145 10.36 14.11 7.11
CA ASP A 145 9.76 14.70 5.92
C ASP A 145 10.00 13.80 4.71
N VAL A 146 9.00 13.69 3.86
CA VAL A 146 9.05 12.90 2.63
C VAL A 146 8.35 13.64 1.50
N ILE A 147 8.83 13.45 0.27
CA ILE A 147 8.09 13.83 -0.93
C ILE A 147 7.41 12.57 -1.43
N ASP A 148 6.07 12.59 -1.47
CA ASP A 148 5.29 11.47 -2.00
C ASP A 148 3.91 11.95 -2.47
N GLU A 149 3.12 11.04 -3.01
CA GLU A 149 1.71 11.21 -3.29
C GLU A 149 0.91 10.94 -2.01
N LEU A 150 0.43 12.00 -1.37
CA LEU A 150 -0.28 11.89 -0.10
C LEU A 150 -1.69 11.32 -0.30
N TYR A 151 -1.90 10.07 0.10
CA TYR A 151 -3.19 9.36 -0.04
C TYR A 151 -4.21 9.81 0.98
N LEU A 152 -5.08 10.74 0.60
CA LEU A 152 -6.25 11.14 1.38
C LEU A 152 -7.30 10.03 1.28
N SER A 153 -7.53 9.34 2.38
CA SER A 153 -8.36 8.15 2.40
C SER A 153 -9.50 8.25 3.41
N LYS A 154 -10.64 7.66 3.07
CA LYS A 154 -11.76 7.45 3.99
C LYS A 154 -11.52 6.16 4.78
N THR A 155 -11.54 6.25 6.11
CA THR A 155 -11.51 5.07 6.98
C THR A 155 -12.86 4.38 6.94
N LEU A 156 -12.87 3.08 6.65
CA LEU A 156 -14.08 2.25 6.51
C LEU A 156 -14.21 1.19 7.61
N SER A 157 -13.12 0.87 8.28
CA SER A 157 -13.08 -0.12 9.36
C SER A 157 -12.08 0.31 10.44
N PRO A 158 -12.15 -0.23 11.66
CA PRO A 158 -11.16 0.06 12.69
C PRO A 158 -9.74 -0.26 12.22
N ILE A 159 -8.83 0.68 12.40
CA ILE A 159 -7.40 0.58 12.11
C ILE A 159 -6.60 1.09 13.31
N ARG A 160 -5.40 0.57 13.50
CA ARG A 160 -4.41 1.05 14.45
C ARG A 160 -3.34 1.82 13.71
N VAL A 161 -3.33 3.13 13.88
CA VAL A 161 -2.41 4.03 13.18
C VAL A 161 -1.05 4.03 13.88
N LEU A 162 0.01 3.70 13.16
CA LEU A 162 1.39 3.72 13.65
C LEU A 162 2.13 5.01 13.23
N MET A 163 1.82 5.51 12.03
CA MET A 163 2.32 6.78 11.50
C MET A 163 1.21 7.53 10.80
N GLN A 164 1.21 8.84 10.89
CA GLN A 164 0.20 9.71 10.30
C GLN A 164 0.79 11.03 9.82
N THR A 165 -0.02 11.77 9.10
CA THR A 165 0.17 13.21 8.85
C THR A 165 -1.16 13.93 8.97
N ARG A 166 -1.15 15.26 8.87
CA ARG A 166 -2.35 16.09 8.78
C ARG A 166 -2.35 16.84 7.46
N PHE A 167 -3.54 17.00 6.90
CA PHE A 167 -3.71 17.73 5.66
C PHE A 167 -4.90 18.69 5.74
N THR A 168 -4.67 19.90 5.26
CA THR A 168 -5.71 20.90 4.97
C THR A 168 -5.37 21.52 3.63
N GLY A 169 -6.31 21.49 2.69
CA GLY A 169 -6.11 22.03 1.35
C GLY A 169 -7.01 21.38 0.33
N GLU A 170 -6.69 21.62 -0.93
CA GLU A 170 -7.42 21.12 -2.07
C GLU A 170 -6.64 20.00 -2.78
N ALA A 171 -7.31 18.90 -3.07
CA ALA A 171 -6.86 17.84 -3.97
C ALA A 171 -7.39 18.12 -5.39
N THR A 172 -6.78 19.08 -6.05
CA THR A 172 -7.23 19.56 -7.37
C THR A 172 -7.32 18.44 -8.38
N GLY A 173 -8.43 18.38 -9.12
CA GLY A 173 -8.68 17.36 -10.14
C GLY A 173 -9.44 16.14 -9.64
N PHE A 174 -9.71 16.03 -8.33
CA PHE A 174 -10.53 14.99 -7.75
C PHE A 174 -11.95 15.51 -7.43
N VAL A 175 -12.93 14.61 -7.44
CA VAL A 175 -14.32 14.92 -7.02
C VAL A 175 -14.35 15.20 -5.51
N ASP A 176 -13.61 14.44 -4.71
CA ASP A 176 -13.43 14.66 -3.27
C ASP A 176 -12.25 15.65 -3.05
N ALA A 177 -12.38 16.91 -3.49
CA ALA A 177 -11.29 17.87 -3.56
C ALA A 177 -10.98 18.54 -2.21
N ASP A 178 -11.98 18.93 -1.44
CA ASP A 178 -11.81 19.80 -0.26
C ASP A 178 -11.57 19.00 1.02
N TRP A 179 -10.44 19.27 1.69
CA TRP A 179 -10.04 18.61 2.93
C TRP A 179 -9.67 19.63 4.01
N SER A 180 -10.18 19.43 5.23
CA SER A 180 -9.92 20.31 6.37
C SER A 180 -9.56 19.49 7.60
N ASP A 181 -8.38 19.75 8.16
CA ASP A 181 -7.82 19.08 9.36
C ASP A 181 -7.91 17.55 9.31
N ALA A 182 -7.71 16.99 8.12
CA ALA A 182 -7.77 15.55 7.92
C ALA A 182 -6.57 14.87 8.57
N VAL A 183 -6.81 13.89 9.44
CA VAL A 183 -5.78 12.97 9.92
C VAL A 183 -5.64 11.87 8.88
N VAL A 184 -4.44 11.75 8.31
CA VAL A 184 -4.14 10.85 7.21
C VAL A 184 -3.22 9.73 7.70
N PRO A 185 -3.69 8.48 7.79
CA PRO A 185 -2.84 7.35 8.13
C PRO A 185 -1.78 7.11 7.06
N ILE A 186 -0.52 6.99 7.46
CA ILE A 186 0.62 6.68 6.58
C ILE A 186 1.02 5.21 6.72
N LEU A 187 1.14 4.74 7.95
CA LEU A 187 1.37 3.32 8.26
C LEU A 187 0.34 2.90 9.29
N TYR A 188 -0.42 1.86 8.98
CA TYR A 188 -1.42 1.36 9.94
C TYR A 188 -1.56 -0.16 9.88
N MET A 189 -2.09 -0.71 10.95
CA MET A 189 -2.44 -2.11 11.09
C MET A 189 -3.95 -2.30 11.25
N ARG A 190 -4.42 -3.45 10.84
CA ARG A 190 -5.80 -3.89 11.03
C ARG A 190 -5.82 -5.36 11.42
N ASP A 191 -6.47 -5.67 12.53
CA ASP A 191 -6.73 -7.04 12.94
C ASP A 191 -7.96 -7.60 12.21
N VAL A 192 -7.85 -8.83 11.72
CA VAL A 192 -8.95 -9.55 11.05
C VAL A 192 -8.89 -11.01 11.50
N GLY A 193 -9.74 -11.38 12.45
CA GLY A 193 -9.69 -12.70 13.08
C GLY A 193 -8.37 -12.94 13.81
N ALA A 194 -7.65 -14.00 13.48
CA ALA A 194 -6.33 -14.31 14.04
C ALA A 194 -5.17 -13.69 13.25
N GLY A 195 -5.43 -13.10 12.08
CA GLY A 195 -4.43 -12.50 11.22
C GLY A 195 -4.51 -10.98 11.17
N GLN A 196 -3.67 -10.39 10.34
CA GLN A 196 -3.49 -8.94 10.30
C GLN A 196 -3.19 -8.44 8.89
N ILE A 197 -3.57 -7.19 8.65
CA ILE A 197 -3.15 -6.39 7.49
C ILE A 197 -2.24 -5.28 8.00
N LEU A 198 -1.09 -5.10 7.36
CA LEU A 198 -0.22 -3.93 7.51
C LEU A 198 -0.31 -3.14 6.21
N TYR A 199 -0.67 -1.88 6.30
CA TYR A 199 -0.76 -1.00 5.15
C TYR A 199 0.22 0.16 5.27
N ASN A 200 1.07 0.33 4.26
CA ASN A 200 1.93 1.49 4.08
C ASN A 200 1.47 2.27 2.85
N THR A 201 0.98 3.49 3.04
CA THR A 201 0.44 4.32 1.96
C THR A 201 1.53 5.05 1.16
N LEU A 202 2.77 5.14 1.67
CA LEU A 202 3.91 5.66 0.92
C LEU A 202 4.29 4.73 -0.24
N GLY A 203 5.03 5.27 -1.19
CA GLY A 203 5.67 4.50 -2.24
C GLY A 203 5.14 4.76 -3.63
N HIS A 204 4.67 5.98 -3.90
CA HIS A 204 4.36 6.40 -5.26
C HIS A 204 5.58 6.26 -6.18
N CYS A 205 5.35 5.73 -7.35
CA CYS A 205 6.32 5.76 -8.46
C CYS A 205 5.59 5.77 -9.80
N ARG A 206 6.09 6.56 -10.74
CA ARG A 206 5.55 6.66 -12.09
C ARG A 206 6.69 6.81 -13.10
N GLY A 207 6.63 6.02 -14.16
CA GLY A 207 7.50 6.17 -15.32
C GLY A 207 6.89 7.10 -16.36
N HIS A 208 7.65 7.44 -17.40
CA HIS A 208 7.20 8.38 -18.44
C HIS A 208 5.92 7.92 -19.18
N PHE A 209 5.67 6.62 -19.25
CA PHE A 209 4.62 6.06 -20.10
C PHE A 209 3.40 5.55 -19.32
N ASP A 210 3.41 5.65 -17.98
CA ASP A 210 2.31 5.12 -17.14
C ASP A 210 1.04 5.96 -17.25
N VAL A 211 1.19 7.27 -17.49
CA VAL A 211 0.09 8.20 -17.81
C VAL A 211 0.51 9.05 -19.01
N PRO A 212 0.23 8.61 -20.25
CA PRO A 212 0.71 9.28 -21.46
C PRO A 212 0.34 10.76 -21.58
N THR A 213 -0.82 11.16 -21.06
CA THR A 213 -1.28 12.55 -21.05
C THR A 213 -0.47 13.47 -20.16
N LEU A 214 0.25 12.94 -19.18
CA LEU A 214 1.13 13.69 -18.28
C LEU A 214 2.58 13.71 -18.75
N GLN A 215 2.96 12.85 -19.71
CA GLN A 215 4.32 12.74 -20.21
C GLN A 215 4.98 14.07 -20.59
N PRO A 216 4.27 15.06 -21.21
CA PRO A 216 4.88 16.35 -21.53
C PRO A 216 5.21 17.23 -20.32
N PHE A 217 4.73 16.91 -19.13
CA PHE A 217 4.77 17.76 -17.95
C PHE A 217 5.84 17.36 -16.94
N TYR A 218 6.49 16.22 -17.08
CA TYR A 218 7.61 15.82 -16.22
C TYR A 218 8.76 15.19 -16.99
N ASP A 219 9.97 15.63 -16.63
CA ASP A 219 11.21 15.26 -17.31
C ASP A 219 11.77 13.92 -16.85
N HIS A 220 11.40 13.49 -15.64
CA HIS A 220 11.98 12.33 -14.96
C HIS A 220 10.91 11.39 -14.41
N PRO A 221 11.20 10.08 -14.31
CA PRO A 221 10.36 9.18 -13.57
C PRO A 221 10.21 9.63 -12.11
N GLU A 222 8.99 9.60 -11.60
CA GLU A 222 8.71 9.89 -10.20
C GLU A 222 9.12 8.67 -9.36
N ARG A 223 9.84 8.90 -8.25
CA ARG A 223 10.29 7.85 -7.34
C ARG A 223 9.95 8.13 -5.89
N CYS A 224 9.58 9.34 -5.55
CA CYS A 224 8.96 9.73 -4.29
C CYS A 224 9.62 9.08 -3.06
N ALA A 225 8.87 8.39 -2.20
CA ALA A 225 9.41 7.74 -1.00
C ALA A 225 10.54 6.76 -1.29
N TRP A 226 10.61 6.18 -2.48
CA TRP A 226 11.72 5.29 -2.88
C TRP A 226 13.10 5.97 -2.92
N ASN A 227 13.17 7.29 -2.83
CA ASN A 227 14.42 8.03 -2.69
C ASN A 227 14.89 8.18 -1.23
N TYR A 228 14.13 7.69 -0.25
CA TYR A 228 14.40 7.90 1.17
C TYR A 228 14.79 6.59 1.88
N PRO A 229 15.94 6.56 2.57
CA PRO A 229 16.37 5.38 3.31
C PRO A 229 15.35 4.88 4.35
N VAL A 230 14.61 5.80 5.01
CA VAL A 230 13.58 5.46 5.99
C VAL A 230 12.47 4.61 5.38
N TYR A 231 12.09 4.85 4.13
CA TYR A 231 11.08 4.04 3.46
C TYR A 231 11.55 2.59 3.25
N TYR A 232 12.80 2.40 2.83
CA TYR A 232 13.38 1.05 2.72
C TYR A 232 13.52 0.36 4.07
N ASP A 233 13.81 1.09 5.16
CA ASP A 233 13.82 0.51 6.52
C ASP A 233 12.40 0.06 6.91
N LEU A 234 11.39 0.89 6.67
CA LEU A 234 9.99 0.53 6.89
C LEU A 234 9.58 -0.72 6.09
N LEU A 235 9.98 -0.83 4.83
CA LEU A 235 9.71 -2.02 4.01
C LEU A 235 10.39 -3.27 4.57
N ARG A 236 11.65 -3.19 5.00
CA ARG A 236 12.36 -4.33 5.64
C ARG A 236 11.70 -4.76 6.94
N ARG A 237 11.26 -3.81 7.77
CA ARG A 237 10.51 -4.09 9.01
C ARG A 237 9.16 -4.73 8.69
N SER A 238 8.47 -4.23 7.67
CA SER A 238 7.19 -4.77 7.21
C SER A 238 7.33 -6.20 6.71
N LEU A 239 8.41 -6.53 5.99
CA LEU A 239 8.71 -7.90 5.56
C LEU A 239 9.02 -8.82 6.74
N ARG A 240 9.80 -8.38 7.74
CA ARG A 240 10.03 -9.16 8.96
C ARG A 240 8.73 -9.42 9.71
N TRP A 241 7.90 -8.37 9.86
CA TRP A 241 6.56 -8.54 10.44
C TRP A 241 5.75 -9.57 9.64
N ALA A 242 5.73 -9.50 8.31
CA ALA A 242 4.98 -10.44 7.47
C ALA A 242 5.46 -11.88 7.64
N MET A 243 6.77 -12.10 7.83
CA MET A 243 7.35 -13.42 8.13
C MET A 243 7.06 -13.93 9.54
N GLY A 244 6.63 -13.09 10.46
CA GLY A 244 6.40 -13.46 11.86
C GLY A 244 7.65 -13.38 12.74
N CYS A 245 8.63 -12.58 12.34
CA CYS A 245 9.90 -12.40 13.05
C CYS A 245 9.88 -11.10 13.88
#